data_dabeee86ee59593176cb7946b2a2c59b
#
_entry.id   dabeee86ee59593176cb7946b2a2c59b
#
_cell.length_a   1.000
_cell.length_b   1.000
_cell.length_c   1.000
_cell.angle_alpha   90.00
_cell.angle_beta   90.00
_cell.angle_gamma   90.00
#
_symmetry.space_group_name_H-M   'P 1'
#
loop_
_entity.id
_entity.type
_entity.pdbx_description
1 polymer ?
#
loop_
_entity_poly.entity_id
_entity_poly.type
_entity_poly.pdbx_seq_one_letter_code
_entity_poly.pdbx_strand_id
1 'polypeptide(L)'
;LEAAGVTVTYSSDVIDAREFDRISPFFGMQIGISHQDPQAGENAPVIDTRHVPLSIEQLMLGYTINGAQQLQREDELGSIEVGKFADLIVLDHDIASIDPSALGDTEPVGIMIAGEWTEVPS
;
A
#
# COMPACT_ATOMS: atom_id res chain seq x y z
N LEU A 1 -12.97 6.37 -10.60
CA LEU A 1 -13.76 5.29 -10.02
C LEU A 1 -14.19 5.63 -8.61
N GLU A 2 -13.29 5.97 -7.70
CA GLU A 2 -13.61 6.31 -6.30
C GLU A 2 -14.56 7.51 -6.18
N ALA A 3 -14.36 8.56 -6.97
CA ALA A 3 -15.28 9.70 -7.04
C ALA A 3 -16.71 9.31 -7.45
N ALA A 4 -16.91 8.12 -8.00
CA ALA A 4 -18.21 7.54 -8.32
C ALA A 4 -18.71 6.56 -7.24
N GLY A 5 -18.05 6.50 -6.07
CA GLY A 5 -18.43 5.60 -4.98
C GLY A 5 -18.05 4.13 -5.20
N VAL A 6 -17.14 3.84 -6.13
CA VAL A 6 -16.65 2.49 -6.38
C VAL A 6 -15.53 2.17 -5.39
N THR A 7 -15.65 1.07 -4.66
CA THR A 7 -14.56 0.54 -3.82
C THR A 7 -13.46 -0.02 -4.72
N VAL A 8 -12.24 0.45 -4.53
CA VAL A 8 -11.06 0.05 -5.32
C VAL A 8 -10.07 -0.64 -4.41
N THR A 9 -9.49 -1.74 -4.89
CA THR A 9 -8.40 -2.47 -4.24
C THR A 9 -7.18 -2.47 -5.14
N TYR A 10 -6.01 -2.62 -4.54
CA TYR A 10 -4.73 -2.62 -5.27
C TYR A 10 -3.96 -3.91 -5.02
N SER A 11 -3.18 -4.32 -6.00
CA SER A 11 -2.32 -5.49 -5.96
C SER A 11 -1.12 -5.26 -6.86
N SER A 12 -0.01 -5.92 -6.58
CA SER A 12 1.21 -5.82 -7.40
C SER A 12 1.12 -6.59 -8.72
N ASP A 13 0.29 -7.64 -8.76
CA ASP A 13 0.17 -8.57 -9.90
C ASP A 13 1.54 -9.07 -10.43
N VAL A 14 2.51 -9.24 -9.52
CA VAL A 14 3.87 -9.68 -9.86
C VAL A 14 3.87 -11.16 -10.21
N ILE A 15 4.33 -11.49 -11.41
CA ILE A 15 4.39 -12.85 -11.94
C ILE A 15 5.82 -13.32 -12.27
N ASP A 16 6.81 -12.43 -12.20
CA ASP A 16 8.22 -12.71 -12.54
C ASP A 16 9.14 -12.25 -11.41
N ALA A 17 10.12 -13.10 -11.06
CA ALA A 17 11.10 -12.80 -10.01
C ALA A 17 11.96 -11.55 -10.29
N ARG A 18 12.02 -11.06 -11.53
CA ARG A 18 12.70 -9.82 -11.89
C ARG A 18 11.97 -8.56 -11.45
N GLU A 19 10.70 -8.70 -11.03
CA GLU A 19 9.85 -7.60 -10.58
C GLU A 19 9.67 -7.61 -9.05
N PHE A 20 10.62 -8.18 -8.30
CA PHE A 20 10.51 -8.36 -6.85
C PHE A 20 10.25 -7.06 -6.10
N ASP A 21 10.84 -5.95 -6.55
CA ASP A 21 10.63 -4.63 -5.91
C ASP A 21 9.17 -4.18 -5.98
N ARG A 22 8.42 -4.66 -6.98
CA ARG A 22 6.98 -4.37 -7.16
C ARG A 22 6.06 -5.13 -6.21
N ILE A 23 6.59 -6.10 -5.45
CA ILE A 23 5.83 -6.82 -4.42
C ILE A 23 5.48 -5.88 -3.27
N SER A 24 6.34 -4.90 -2.96
CA SER A 24 6.09 -3.93 -1.92
C SER A 24 4.84 -3.10 -2.22
N PRO A 25 3.85 -3.04 -1.31
CA PRO A 25 2.70 -2.18 -1.46
C PRO A 25 3.10 -0.70 -1.51
N PHE A 26 4.17 -0.31 -0.83
CA PHE A 26 4.67 1.06 -0.81
C PHE A 26 5.20 1.52 -2.17
N PHE A 27 5.83 0.61 -2.92
CA PHE A 27 6.20 0.87 -4.30
C PHE A 27 4.97 1.15 -5.18
N GLY A 28 3.91 0.34 -5.04
CA GLY A 28 2.63 0.56 -5.72
C GLY A 28 1.96 1.88 -5.30
N MET A 29 2.02 2.24 -4.02
CA MET A 29 1.50 3.51 -3.51
C MET A 29 2.25 4.70 -4.11
N GLN A 30 3.58 4.65 -4.23
CA GLN A 30 4.39 5.69 -4.88
C GLN A 30 3.94 5.91 -6.33
N ILE A 31 3.74 4.84 -7.10
CA ILE A 31 3.22 4.93 -8.47
C ILE A 31 1.82 5.57 -8.49
N GLY A 32 0.94 5.18 -7.57
CA GLY A 32 -0.42 5.72 -7.50
C GLY A 32 -0.48 7.22 -7.22
N ILE A 33 0.50 7.76 -6.52
CA ILE A 33 0.63 9.20 -6.24
C ILE A 33 1.36 9.92 -7.36
N SER A 34 2.51 9.40 -7.81
CA SER A 34 3.40 10.10 -8.74
C SER A 34 2.98 9.93 -10.21
N HIS A 35 2.30 8.85 -10.54
CA HIS A 35 2.07 8.39 -11.91
C HIS A 35 3.37 8.23 -12.71
N GLN A 36 4.46 7.94 -12.03
CA GLN A 36 5.78 7.70 -12.62
C GLN A 36 6.27 6.30 -12.23
N ASP A 37 7.11 5.71 -13.06
CA ASP A 37 7.83 4.48 -12.69
C ASP A 37 9.08 4.87 -11.89
N PRO A 38 9.16 4.53 -10.59
CA PRO A 38 10.31 4.88 -9.77
C PRO A 38 11.63 4.28 -10.29
N GLN A 39 11.58 3.15 -11.00
CA GLN A 39 12.75 2.48 -11.57
C GLN A 39 13.27 3.16 -12.84
N ALA A 40 12.48 4.03 -13.48
CA ALA A 40 12.90 4.77 -14.67
C ALA A 40 13.71 6.05 -14.33
N GLY A 41 13.96 6.31 -13.04
CA GLY A 41 14.78 7.42 -12.55
C GLY A 41 14.04 8.75 -12.42
N GLU A 42 14.75 9.76 -11.91
CA GLU A 42 14.19 11.08 -11.55
C GLU A 42 13.48 11.81 -12.69
N ASN A 43 13.81 11.50 -13.94
CA ASN A 43 13.21 12.11 -15.13
C ASN A 43 12.18 11.18 -15.81
N ALA A 44 11.66 10.19 -15.10
CA ALA A 44 10.63 9.33 -15.64
C ALA A 44 9.43 10.14 -16.12
N PRO A 45 8.86 9.84 -17.30
CA PRO A 45 7.68 10.53 -17.76
C PRO A 45 6.49 10.24 -16.85
N VAL A 46 5.69 11.26 -16.56
CA VAL A 46 4.40 11.09 -15.87
C VAL A 46 3.42 10.40 -16.82
N ILE A 47 2.93 9.24 -16.42
CA ILE A 47 1.93 8.50 -17.18
C ILE A 47 0.57 9.12 -16.91
N ASP A 48 -0.10 9.55 -17.98
CA ASP A 48 -1.46 10.11 -17.93
C ASP A 48 -1.68 11.28 -16.95
N THR A 49 -1.26 12.45 -17.37
CA THR A 49 -1.46 13.72 -16.62
C THR A 49 -2.91 14.19 -16.53
N ARG A 50 -3.87 13.46 -17.12
CA ARG A 50 -5.31 13.83 -17.13
C ARG A 50 -6.04 13.37 -15.86
N HIS A 51 -5.46 12.44 -15.12
CA HIS A 51 -6.06 11.90 -13.90
C HIS A 51 -5.48 12.58 -12.67
N VAL A 52 -6.33 12.74 -11.67
CA VAL A 52 -5.90 13.24 -10.36
C VAL A 52 -5.10 12.14 -9.66
N PRO A 53 -3.91 12.44 -9.13
CA PRO A 53 -3.16 11.49 -8.30
C PRO A 53 -4.00 10.97 -7.14
N LEU A 54 -3.76 9.73 -6.74
CA LEU A 54 -4.38 9.16 -5.55
C LEU A 54 -3.76 9.79 -4.29
N SER A 55 -4.55 9.92 -3.22
CA SER A 55 -4.02 10.29 -1.92
C SER A 55 -3.44 9.07 -1.21
N ILE A 56 -2.53 9.29 -0.27
CA ILE A 56 -1.98 8.21 0.57
C ILE A 56 -3.10 7.48 1.34
N GLU A 57 -4.12 8.21 1.80
CA GLU A 57 -5.26 7.65 2.50
C GLU A 57 -6.08 6.69 1.61
N GLN A 58 -6.38 7.09 0.37
CA GLN A 58 -7.06 6.24 -0.60
C GLN A 58 -6.28 4.95 -0.87
N LEU A 59 -4.97 5.07 -1.02
CA LEU A 59 -4.09 3.93 -1.23
C LEU A 59 -4.04 3.01 -0.01
N MET A 60 -3.91 3.57 1.20
CA MET A 60 -3.96 2.78 2.43
C MET A 60 -5.27 2.00 2.55
N LEU A 61 -6.41 2.63 2.30
CA LEU A 61 -7.70 1.94 2.31
C LEU A 61 -7.74 0.83 1.26
N GLY A 62 -7.22 1.08 0.06
CA GLY A 62 -7.19 0.11 -1.05
C GLY A 62 -6.33 -1.13 -0.78
N TYR A 63 -5.24 -0.96 -0.01
CA TYR A 63 -4.37 -2.07 0.40
C TYR A 63 -4.79 -2.75 1.70
N THR A 64 -5.83 -2.26 2.39
CA THR A 64 -6.28 -2.80 3.68
C THR A 64 -7.76 -3.17 3.67
N ILE A 65 -8.63 -2.30 4.22
CA ILE A 65 -10.05 -2.60 4.44
C ILE A 65 -10.82 -2.87 3.13
N ASN A 66 -10.50 -2.18 2.04
CA ASN A 66 -11.16 -2.44 0.76
C ASN A 66 -10.84 -3.84 0.25
N GLY A 67 -9.60 -4.31 0.44
CA GLY A 67 -9.20 -5.68 0.13
C GLY A 67 -9.95 -6.71 0.98
N ALA A 68 -10.12 -6.45 2.27
CA ALA A 68 -10.92 -7.29 3.16
C ALA A 68 -12.39 -7.36 2.72
N GLN A 69 -12.99 -6.24 2.31
CA GLN A 69 -14.35 -6.19 1.76
C GLN A 69 -14.48 -7.00 0.47
N GLN A 70 -13.50 -6.91 -0.43
CA GLN A 70 -13.48 -7.72 -1.66
C GLN A 70 -13.51 -9.23 -1.35
N LEU A 71 -12.84 -9.64 -0.27
CA LEU A 71 -12.79 -11.01 0.20
C LEU A 71 -13.99 -11.40 1.09
N GLN A 72 -14.90 -10.46 1.40
CA GLN A 72 -16.01 -10.62 2.35
C GLN A 72 -15.53 -11.02 3.75
N ARG A 73 -14.43 -10.43 4.20
CA ARG A 73 -13.79 -10.67 5.50
C ARG A 73 -13.51 -9.39 6.28
N GLU A 74 -14.23 -8.32 6.00
CA GLU A 74 -14.09 -7.03 6.67
C GLU A 74 -14.42 -7.08 8.17
N ASP A 75 -15.17 -8.06 8.61
CA ASP A 75 -15.46 -8.29 10.03
C ASP A 75 -14.26 -8.90 10.80
N GLU A 76 -13.27 -9.44 10.06
CA GLU A 76 -12.11 -10.13 10.63
C GLU A 76 -10.78 -9.45 10.34
N LEU A 77 -10.68 -8.70 9.24
CA LEU A 77 -9.44 -8.18 8.68
C LEU A 77 -9.59 -6.72 8.20
N GLY A 78 -8.46 -6.10 7.87
CA GLY A 78 -8.38 -4.86 7.09
C GLY A 78 -8.45 -3.58 7.91
N SER A 79 -8.71 -3.64 9.22
CA SER A 79 -8.66 -2.49 10.12
C SER A 79 -8.27 -2.90 11.53
N ILE A 80 -7.78 -1.93 12.31
CA ILE A 80 -7.39 -2.15 13.72
C ILE A 80 -8.62 -1.93 14.60
N GLU A 81 -9.34 -3.00 14.87
CA GLU A 81 -10.57 -2.98 15.67
C GLU A 81 -10.62 -4.19 16.62
N VAL A 82 -11.29 -4.00 17.77
CA VAL A 82 -11.46 -5.09 18.73
C VAL A 82 -12.27 -6.23 18.10
N GLY A 83 -11.72 -7.44 18.16
CA GLY A 83 -12.35 -8.64 17.61
C GLY A 83 -11.81 -9.08 16.26
N LYS A 84 -11.03 -8.23 15.57
CA LYS A 84 -10.34 -8.60 14.34
C LYS A 84 -8.98 -9.24 14.61
N PHE A 85 -8.46 -9.97 13.62
CA PHE A 85 -7.10 -10.48 13.68
C PHE A 85 -6.10 -9.33 13.75
N ALA A 86 -5.09 -9.50 14.59
CA ALA A 86 -3.99 -8.56 14.68
C ALA A 86 -2.93 -8.88 13.59
N ASP A 87 -3.29 -8.57 12.34
CA ASP A 87 -2.40 -8.57 11.19
C ASP A 87 -1.91 -7.15 10.99
N LEU A 88 -0.70 -6.85 11.45
CA LEU A 88 -0.17 -5.50 11.57
C LEU A 88 1.23 -5.40 11.01
N ILE A 89 1.55 -4.25 10.44
CA ILE A 89 2.92 -3.83 10.20
C ILE A 89 3.23 -2.62 11.07
N VAL A 90 4.45 -2.51 11.53
CA VAL A 90 4.97 -1.34 12.25
C VAL A 90 5.99 -0.66 11.35
N LEU A 91 5.85 0.63 11.19
CA LEU A 91 6.77 1.49 10.43
C LEU A 91 7.52 2.39 11.41
N ASP A 92 8.73 2.79 11.07
CA ASP A 92 9.55 3.70 11.87
C ASP A 92 9.21 5.18 11.63
N HIS A 93 8.33 5.46 10.66
CA HIS A 93 7.89 6.80 10.31
C HIS A 93 6.41 6.80 9.88
N ASP A 94 5.83 8.00 9.88
CA ASP A 94 4.48 8.25 9.37
C ASP A 94 4.52 8.43 7.84
N ILE A 95 4.03 7.43 7.11
CA ILE A 95 3.99 7.42 5.65
C ILE A 95 3.14 8.54 5.05
N ALA A 96 2.22 9.14 5.83
CA ALA A 96 1.46 10.29 5.37
C ALA A 96 2.26 11.61 5.40
N SER A 97 3.42 11.61 6.05
CA SER A 97 4.27 12.80 6.27
C SER A 97 5.57 12.80 5.47
N ILE A 98 5.92 11.68 4.82
CA ILE A 98 7.14 11.61 4.01
C ILE A 98 6.93 12.16 2.61
N ASP A 99 8.03 12.46 1.92
CA ASP A 99 8.00 12.79 0.51
C ASP A 99 7.46 11.59 -0.30
N PRO A 100 6.47 11.77 -1.16
CA PRO A 100 5.94 10.67 -1.98
C PRO A 100 6.99 9.93 -2.80
N SER A 101 8.09 10.59 -3.19
CA SER A 101 9.18 9.95 -3.94
C SER A 101 10.01 8.96 -3.11
N ALA A 102 9.94 9.04 -1.78
CA ALA A 102 10.61 8.12 -0.86
C ALA A 102 9.71 6.98 -0.38
N LEU A 103 8.43 6.99 -0.77
CA LEU A 103 7.44 6.03 -0.26
C LEU A 103 7.78 4.59 -0.64
N GLY A 104 8.29 4.37 -1.84
CA GLY A 104 8.67 3.04 -2.33
C GLY A 104 9.81 2.37 -1.57
N ASP A 105 10.63 3.16 -0.85
CA ASP A 105 11.75 2.68 -0.04
C ASP A 105 11.32 2.32 1.41
N THR A 106 10.03 2.46 1.72
CA THR A 106 9.50 2.15 3.05
C THR A 106 9.58 0.64 3.32
N GLU A 107 10.17 0.30 4.46
CA GLU A 107 10.27 -1.07 4.97
C GLU A 107 9.59 -1.18 6.33
N PRO A 108 8.84 -2.24 6.62
CA PRO A 108 8.31 -2.45 7.96
C PRO A 108 9.44 -2.79 8.93
N VAL A 109 9.43 -2.18 10.12
CA VAL A 109 10.34 -2.52 11.24
C VAL A 109 9.77 -3.61 12.13
N GLY A 110 8.53 -4.03 11.92
CA GLY A 110 7.91 -5.15 12.61
C GLY A 110 6.70 -5.66 11.84
N ILE A 111 6.49 -6.97 11.88
CA ILE A 111 5.35 -7.65 11.25
C ILE A 111 4.70 -8.58 12.27
N MET A 112 3.39 -8.46 12.42
CA MET A 112 2.55 -9.32 13.24
C MET A 112 1.49 -9.99 12.37
N ILE A 113 1.30 -11.30 12.54
CA ILE A 113 0.26 -12.08 11.87
C ILE A 113 -0.52 -12.84 12.92
N ALA A 114 -1.84 -12.67 12.91
CA ALA A 114 -2.76 -13.30 13.88
C ALA A 114 -2.35 -13.07 15.35
N GLY A 115 -1.76 -11.92 15.66
CA GLY A 115 -1.32 -11.56 17.01
C GLY A 115 0.07 -12.05 17.39
N GLU A 116 0.77 -12.77 16.50
CA GLU A 116 2.13 -13.25 16.75
C GLU A 116 3.14 -12.46 15.91
N TRP A 117 4.23 -12.03 16.54
CA TRP A 117 5.33 -11.38 15.83
C TRP A 117 6.07 -12.38 14.95
N THR A 118 6.10 -12.10 13.63
CA THR A 118 6.96 -12.80 12.67
C THR A 118 8.28 -12.07 12.50
N GLU A 119 8.24 -10.71 12.58
CA GLU A 119 9.39 -9.84 12.70
C GLU A 119 9.15 -8.88 13.85
N VAL A 120 10.08 -8.87 14.80
CA VAL A 120 9.99 -8.05 16.02
C VAL A 120 10.49 -6.65 15.71
N PRO A 121 9.75 -5.59 16.10
CA PRO A 121 10.22 -4.23 15.94
C PRO A 121 11.58 -4.03 16.63
N SER A 122 12.54 -3.45 15.90
CA SER A 122 13.89 -3.14 16.40
C SER A 122 13.95 -1.80 17.12
#